data_bf371e489d93427d392d487893beed20
#
_entry.id   bf371e489d93427d392d487893beed20
#
_cell.length_a   1.000
_cell.length_b   1.000
_cell.length_c   1.000
_cell.angle_alpha   90.00
_cell.angle_beta   90.00
_cell.angle_gamma   90.00
#
_symmetry.space_group_name_H-M   'P 1'
#
loop_
_entity.id
_entity.type
_entity.pdbx_description
1 polymer ?
#
loop_
_entity_poly.entity_id
_entity_poly.type
_entity_poly.pdbx_seq_one_letter_code
_entity_poly.pdbx_strand_id
1 'polypeptide(L)'
;VVVFAMIETTQALDRLDDILSVEGLDAIYIGPSDLSLALGGTQGFDKDEPHMLDAYRAIVAACAANGLTAGIHTASPAFAARMAELGFRFITLVGDFNFIMAGRGLVQQARTLLGAAKGQS
;
A
#
# COMPACT_ATOMS: atom_id res chain seq x y z
N VAL A 1 -17.16 -11.82 8.40
CA VAL A 1 -16.08 -11.77 7.37
C VAL A 1 -16.14 -10.40 6.72
N VAL A 2 -14.99 -9.76 6.50
CA VAL A 2 -14.88 -8.51 5.76
C VAL A 2 -14.24 -8.83 4.40
N VAL A 3 -14.87 -8.38 3.31
CA VAL A 3 -14.47 -8.68 1.94
C VAL A 3 -13.86 -7.45 1.28
N PHE A 4 -12.62 -7.57 0.83
CA PHE A 4 -11.93 -6.56 0.05
C PHE A 4 -11.70 -7.04 -1.38
N ALA A 5 -12.05 -6.22 -2.38
CA ALA A 5 -11.59 -6.43 -3.75
C ALA A 5 -10.31 -5.63 -4.01
N MET A 6 -9.29 -6.28 -4.58
CA MET A 6 -8.03 -5.62 -4.90
C MET A 6 -8.11 -4.97 -6.29
N ILE A 7 -7.71 -3.70 -6.37
CA ILE A 7 -7.64 -2.93 -7.62
C ILE A 7 -6.16 -2.70 -7.94
N GLU A 8 -5.66 -3.40 -8.95
CA GLU A 8 -4.25 -3.39 -9.33
C GLU A 8 -4.02 -3.59 -10.84
N THR A 9 -5.10 -3.52 -11.63
CA THR A 9 -5.02 -3.66 -13.10
C THR A 9 -5.81 -2.56 -13.78
N THR A 10 -5.45 -2.24 -15.04
CA THR A 10 -6.20 -1.31 -15.89
C THR A 10 -7.65 -1.77 -16.07
N GLN A 11 -7.86 -3.07 -16.29
CA GLN A 11 -9.21 -3.63 -16.44
C GLN A 11 -10.08 -3.45 -15.19
N ALA A 12 -9.48 -3.56 -13.99
CA ALA A 12 -10.20 -3.33 -12.75
C ALA A 12 -10.60 -1.85 -12.60
N LEU A 13 -9.73 -0.93 -13.01
CA LEU A 13 -10.07 0.51 -13.05
C LEU A 13 -11.19 0.81 -14.04
N ASP A 14 -11.12 0.25 -15.26
CA ASP A 14 -12.12 0.45 -16.31
C ASP A 14 -13.49 -0.11 -15.92
N ARG A 15 -13.53 -1.11 -15.04
CA ARG A 15 -14.74 -1.76 -14.54
C ARG A 15 -15.02 -1.50 -13.07
N LEU A 16 -14.54 -0.38 -12.55
CA LEU A 16 -14.65 -0.07 -11.13
C LEU A 16 -16.11 -0.06 -10.65
N ASP A 17 -17.02 0.53 -11.39
CA ASP A 17 -18.43 0.59 -11.04
C ASP A 17 -19.08 -0.81 -10.97
N ASP A 18 -18.73 -1.71 -11.89
CA ASP A 18 -19.19 -3.09 -11.86
C ASP A 18 -18.71 -3.81 -10.61
N ILE A 19 -17.44 -3.62 -10.24
CA ILE A 19 -16.84 -4.21 -9.03
C ILE A 19 -17.52 -3.67 -7.78
N LEU A 20 -17.72 -2.36 -7.69
CA LEU A 20 -18.34 -1.70 -6.53
C LEU A 20 -19.83 -2.07 -6.35
N SER A 21 -20.49 -2.54 -7.40
CA SER A 21 -21.88 -2.99 -7.36
C SER A 21 -22.08 -4.41 -6.81
N VAL A 22 -20.99 -5.14 -6.55
CA VAL A 22 -21.05 -6.53 -6.08
C VAL A 22 -21.59 -6.58 -4.65
N GLU A 23 -22.69 -7.29 -4.45
CA GLU A 23 -23.29 -7.46 -3.13
C GLU A 23 -22.36 -8.21 -2.18
N GLY A 24 -22.23 -7.71 -0.96
CA GLY A 24 -21.34 -8.30 0.06
C GLY A 24 -19.89 -7.85 -0.01
N LEU A 25 -19.55 -6.91 -0.90
CA LEU A 25 -18.27 -6.22 -0.91
C LEU A 25 -18.26 -5.12 0.16
N ASP A 26 -17.25 -5.10 1.03
CA ASP A 26 -17.13 -4.10 2.11
C ASP A 26 -16.15 -2.98 1.75
N ALA A 27 -15.14 -3.28 0.94
CA ALA A 27 -14.06 -2.34 0.68
C ALA A 27 -13.30 -2.66 -0.62
N ILE A 28 -12.59 -1.66 -1.12
CA ILE A 28 -11.56 -1.80 -2.15
C ILE A 28 -10.18 -1.68 -1.49
N TYR A 29 -9.21 -2.42 -1.99
CA TYR A 29 -7.82 -2.30 -1.57
C TYR A 29 -6.90 -2.14 -2.77
N ILE A 30 -6.03 -1.13 -2.75
CA ILE A 30 -5.12 -0.85 -3.85
C ILE A 30 -3.76 -1.48 -3.59
N GLY A 31 -3.24 -2.21 -4.59
CA GLY A 31 -1.85 -2.62 -4.72
C GLY A 31 -1.07 -1.62 -5.58
N PRO A 32 -0.39 -0.59 -4.99
CA PRO A 32 0.19 0.50 -5.76
C PRO A 32 1.27 0.06 -6.74
N SER A 33 2.06 -0.96 -6.38
CA SER A 33 3.14 -1.49 -7.22
C SER A 33 2.60 -2.07 -8.52
N ASP A 34 1.60 -2.94 -8.42
CA ASP A 34 1.03 -3.64 -9.57
C ASP A 34 0.14 -2.71 -10.39
N LEU A 35 -0.62 -1.83 -9.74
CA LEU A 35 -1.38 -0.79 -10.42
C LEU A 35 -0.48 0.15 -11.21
N SER A 36 0.67 0.57 -10.64
CA SER A 36 1.64 1.39 -11.36
C SER A 36 2.18 0.70 -12.60
N LEU A 37 2.53 -0.60 -12.50
CA LEU A 37 2.95 -1.39 -13.67
C LEU A 37 1.84 -1.48 -14.72
N ALA A 38 0.61 -1.73 -14.31
CA ALA A 38 -0.53 -1.82 -15.22
C ALA A 38 -0.79 -0.50 -15.96
N LEU A 39 -0.47 0.63 -15.35
CA LEU A 39 -0.58 1.97 -15.92
C LEU A 39 0.69 2.43 -16.68
N GLY A 40 1.65 1.52 -16.94
CA GLY A 40 2.87 1.81 -17.70
C GLY A 40 3.98 2.47 -16.88
N GLY A 41 3.85 2.49 -15.55
CA GLY A 41 4.86 2.99 -14.63
C GLY A 41 5.87 1.92 -14.19
N THR A 42 6.45 2.10 -13.01
CA THR A 42 7.47 1.22 -12.42
C THR A 42 7.00 0.65 -11.09
N GLN A 43 7.60 -0.47 -10.67
CA GLN A 43 7.37 -1.03 -9.33
C GLN A 43 7.69 -0.03 -8.22
N GLY A 44 6.98 -0.15 -7.11
CA GLY A 44 7.19 0.65 -5.90
C GLY A 44 5.89 0.86 -5.15
N PHE A 45 5.99 1.24 -3.86
CA PHE A 45 4.80 1.39 -3.02
C PHE A 45 4.28 2.82 -3.00
N ASP A 46 5.06 3.76 -2.57
CA ASP A 46 4.64 5.16 -2.38
C ASP A 46 4.63 5.91 -3.72
N LYS A 47 3.71 5.51 -4.60
CA LYS A 47 3.57 6.03 -5.97
C LYS A 47 2.73 7.30 -5.96
N ASP A 48 3.35 8.43 -6.27
CA ASP A 48 2.71 9.76 -6.26
C ASP A 48 2.79 10.50 -7.62
N GLU A 49 3.10 9.79 -8.68
CA GLU A 49 3.03 10.32 -10.03
C GLU A 49 1.60 10.80 -10.34
N PRO A 50 1.42 11.85 -11.15
CA PRO A 50 0.11 12.45 -11.39
C PRO A 50 -0.98 11.46 -11.79
N HIS A 51 -0.69 10.53 -12.70
CA HIS A 51 -1.64 9.52 -13.16
C HIS A 51 -2.06 8.54 -12.05
N MET A 52 -1.16 8.22 -11.11
CA MET A 52 -1.47 7.39 -9.94
C MET A 52 -2.38 8.13 -8.96
N LEU A 53 -2.07 9.40 -8.69
CA LEU A 53 -2.91 10.24 -7.82
C LEU A 53 -4.31 10.44 -8.41
N ASP A 54 -4.44 10.54 -9.72
CA ASP A 54 -5.74 10.64 -10.40
C ASP A 54 -6.53 9.33 -10.28
N ALA A 55 -5.88 8.18 -10.45
CA ALA A 55 -6.49 6.87 -10.20
C ALA A 55 -6.95 6.72 -8.73
N TYR A 56 -6.12 7.13 -7.76
CA TYR A 56 -6.47 7.09 -6.33
C TYR A 56 -7.69 7.95 -6.01
N ARG A 57 -7.76 9.19 -6.55
CA ARG A 57 -8.91 10.07 -6.37
C ARG A 57 -10.18 9.47 -6.95
N ALA A 58 -10.09 8.90 -8.15
CA ALA A 58 -11.21 8.25 -8.80
C ALA A 58 -11.76 7.09 -7.96
N ILE A 59 -10.87 6.22 -7.46
CA ILE A 59 -11.26 5.07 -6.61
C ILE A 59 -11.88 5.55 -5.30
N VAL A 60 -11.28 6.52 -4.62
CA VAL A 60 -11.83 7.07 -3.35
C VAL A 60 -13.22 7.66 -3.58
N ALA A 61 -13.39 8.45 -4.65
CA ALA A 61 -14.68 9.05 -4.98
C ALA A 61 -15.75 7.98 -5.30
N ALA A 62 -15.40 6.97 -6.08
CA ALA A 62 -16.29 5.88 -6.43
C ALA A 62 -16.67 5.04 -5.19
N CYS A 63 -15.73 4.72 -4.32
CA CYS A 63 -16.02 4.04 -3.05
C CYS A 63 -16.99 4.85 -2.18
N ALA A 64 -16.72 6.15 -2.02
CA ALA A 64 -17.60 7.04 -1.23
C ALA A 64 -19.02 7.10 -1.79
N ALA A 65 -19.18 7.14 -3.12
CA ALA A 65 -20.49 7.15 -3.78
C ALA A 65 -21.27 5.85 -3.56
N ASN A 66 -20.59 4.72 -3.35
CA ASN A 66 -21.18 3.40 -3.12
C ASN A 66 -21.22 2.98 -1.63
N GLY A 67 -20.81 3.85 -0.70
CA GLY A 67 -20.79 3.55 0.73
C GLY A 67 -19.72 2.54 1.14
N LEU A 68 -18.70 2.33 0.29
CA LEU A 68 -17.59 1.40 0.52
C LEU A 68 -16.34 2.11 1.05
N THR A 69 -15.49 1.34 1.71
CA THR A 69 -14.21 1.86 2.21
C THR A 69 -13.11 1.72 1.15
N ALA A 70 -12.36 2.79 0.91
CA ALA A 70 -11.14 2.73 0.12
C ALA A 70 -9.93 2.41 1.01
N GLY A 71 -9.16 1.39 0.63
CA GLY A 71 -7.92 0.98 1.28
C GLY A 71 -6.72 1.04 0.34
N ILE A 72 -5.52 1.18 0.92
CA ILE A 72 -4.26 1.24 0.17
C ILE A 72 -3.09 0.70 0.98
N HIS A 73 -2.14 0.05 0.31
CA HIS A 73 -0.85 -0.30 0.87
C HIS A 73 0.14 0.86 0.76
N THR A 74 0.93 1.11 1.81
CA THR A 74 1.94 2.18 1.84
C THR A 74 3.25 1.68 2.46
N ALA A 75 4.37 2.33 2.14
CA ALA A 75 5.67 1.99 2.71
C ALA A 75 6.18 3.03 3.72
N SER A 76 5.71 4.28 3.67
CA SER A 76 6.15 5.32 4.58
C SER A 76 4.99 5.98 5.34
N PRO A 77 5.22 6.41 6.60
CA PRO A 77 4.23 7.16 7.37
C PRO A 77 3.80 8.46 6.70
N ALA A 78 4.71 9.14 6.01
CA ALA A 78 4.40 10.39 5.31
C ALA A 78 3.42 10.17 4.16
N PHE A 79 3.63 9.11 3.37
CA PHE A 79 2.71 8.76 2.30
C PHE A 79 1.37 8.27 2.84
N ALA A 80 1.37 7.48 3.92
CA ALA A 80 0.15 7.04 4.60
C ALA A 80 -0.71 8.25 5.06
N ALA A 81 -0.09 9.27 5.63
CA ALA A 81 -0.80 10.50 6.03
C ALA A 81 -1.42 11.22 4.82
N ARG A 82 -0.68 11.36 3.71
CA ARG A 82 -1.21 11.95 2.46
C ARG A 82 -2.39 11.14 1.89
N MET A 83 -2.33 9.82 1.96
CA MET A 83 -3.44 8.97 1.51
C MET A 83 -4.67 9.09 2.41
N ALA A 84 -4.48 9.25 3.72
CA ALA A 84 -5.56 9.54 4.64
C ALA A 84 -6.25 10.90 4.32
N GLU A 85 -5.47 11.93 4.01
CA GLU A 85 -5.98 13.23 3.56
C GLU A 85 -6.74 13.12 2.22
N LEU A 86 -6.27 12.27 1.32
CA LEU A 86 -6.93 12.00 0.05
C LEU A 86 -8.30 11.31 0.19
N GLY A 87 -8.53 10.62 1.33
CA GLY A 87 -9.80 9.98 1.64
C GLY A 87 -9.73 8.47 1.89
N PHE A 88 -8.56 7.86 1.83
CA PHE A 88 -8.41 6.46 2.24
C PHE A 88 -8.68 6.28 3.74
N ARG A 89 -9.36 5.18 4.10
CA ARG A 89 -9.75 4.89 5.49
C ARG A 89 -9.19 3.57 6.02
N PHE A 90 -8.69 2.71 5.14
CA PHE A 90 -7.96 1.50 5.49
C PHE A 90 -6.56 1.59 4.89
N ILE A 91 -5.55 1.84 5.71
CA ILE A 91 -4.17 2.07 5.25
C ILE A 91 -3.26 1.07 5.96
N THR A 92 -2.61 0.20 5.19
CA THR A 92 -1.58 -0.68 5.71
C THR A 92 -0.20 -0.08 5.50
N LEU A 93 0.69 -0.28 6.45
CA LEU A 93 2.05 0.26 6.42
C LEU A 93 3.04 -0.89 6.45
N VAL A 94 3.82 -1.02 5.40
CA VAL A 94 4.83 -2.07 5.20
C VAL A 94 4.30 -3.49 5.47
N GLY A 95 5.17 -4.47 5.64
CA GLY A 95 4.81 -5.86 5.92
C GLY A 95 5.75 -6.49 6.94
N ASP A 96 5.47 -7.73 7.32
CA ASP A 96 6.26 -8.55 8.23
C ASP A 96 7.73 -8.67 7.80
N PHE A 97 7.99 -8.78 6.50
CA PHE A 97 9.35 -8.80 5.95
C PHE A 97 10.17 -7.57 6.39
N ASN A 98 9.57 -6.38 6.41
CA ASN A 98 10.25 -5.15 6.83
C ASN A 98 10.62 -5.19 8.32
N PHE A 99 9.76 -5.75 9.17
CA PHE A 99 10.05 -5.95 10.60
C PHE A 99 11.17 -6.97 10.82
N ILE A 100 11.16 -8.08 10.07
CA ILE A 100 12.21 -9.09 10.11
C ILE A 100 13.56 -8.50 9.68
N MET A 101 13.58 -7.71 8.61
CA MET A 101 14.79 -7.05 8.11
C MET A 101 15.34 -6.01 9.09
N ALA A 102 14.49 -5.26 9.77
CA ALA A 102 14.91 -4.35 10.84
C ALA A 102 15.56 -5.11 12.00
N GLY A 103 14.99 -6.21 12.44
CA GLY A 103 15.57 -7.09 13.47
C GLY A 103 16.92 -7.67 13.05
N ARG A 104 17.08 -8.08 11.79
CA ARG A 104 18.36 -8.55 11.23
C ARG A 104 19.44 -7.49 11.31
N GLY A 105 19.09 -6.22 11.05
CA GLY A 105 20.00 -5.09 11.17
C GLY A 105 20.56 -4.94 12.58
N LEU A 106 19.71 -5.03 13.61
CA LEU A 106 20.11 -4.97 15.01
C LEU A 106 21.05 -6.13 15.40
N VAL A 107 20.76 -7.34 14.96
CA VAL A 107 21.62 -8.52 15.19
C VAL A 107 23.00 -8.33 14.55
N GLN A 108 23.05 -7.78 13.34
CA GLN A 108 24.32 -7.50 12.66
C GLN A 108 25.14 -6.43 13.41
N GLN A 109 24.52 -5.37 13.88
CA GLN A 109 25.18 -4.34 14.71
C GLN A 109 25.74 -4.94 16.00
N ALA A 110 24.96 -5.76 16.70
CA ALA A 110 25.42 -6.43 17.91
C ALA A 110 26.63 -7.33 17.65
N ARG A 111 26.61 -8.12 16.56
CA ARG A 111 27.74 -8.97 16.17
C ARG A 111 29.01 -8.17 15.90
N THR A 112 28.90 -7.04 15.24
CA THR A 112 30.01 -6.14 14.95
C THR A 112 30.64 -5.60 16.25
N LEU A 113 29.81 -5.10 17.17
CA LEU A 113 30.25 -4.57 18.45
C LEU A 113 30.93 -5.64 19.34
N LEU A 114 30.33 -6.84 19.41
CA LEU A 114 30.90 -7.96 20.17
C LEU A 114 32.20 -8.49 19.55
N GLY A 115 32.34 -8.47 18.23
CA GLY A 115 33.57 -8.82 17.53
C GLY A 115 34.71 -7.82 17.78
N ALA A 116 34.40 -6.52 17.77
CA ALA A 116 35.34 -5.47 18.09
C ALA A 116 35.84 -5.55 19.55
N ALA A 117 34.98 -5.89 20.51
CA ALA A 117 35.36 -6.06 21.90
C ALA A 117 36.30 -7.22 22.13
N LYS A 118 36.23 -8.32 21.36
CA LYS A 118 37.16 -9.46 21.42
C LYS A 118 38.51 -9.19 20.79
N GLY A 119 38.63 -8.23 19.91
CA GLY A 119 39.91 -7.85 19.25
C GLY A 119 40.79 -6.89 20.08
N GLN A 120 40.33 -6.43 21.23
CA GLN A 120 41.04 -5.52 22.15
C GLN A 120 41.59 -6.23 23.39
N SER A 121 41.50 -7.55 23.48
CA SER A 121 42.07 -8.41 24.51
C SER A 121 43.26 -9.16 23.94
#